data_1acbc782ddc460c2588291baad8ef773
#
_entry.id   1acbc782ddc460c2588291baad8ef773
#
_cell.length_a   1.000
_cell.length_b   1.000
_cell.length_c   1.000
_cell.angle_alpha   90.00
_cell.angle_beta   90.00
_cell.angle_gamma   90.00
#
_symmetry.space_group_name_H-M   'P 1'
#
loop_
_entity.id
_entity.type
_entity.pdbx_description
1 polymer ?
#
loop_
_entity_poly.entity_id
_entity_poly.type
_entity_poly.pdbx_seq_one_letter_code
_entity_poly.pdbx_strand_id
1 'polypeptide(L)'
;TMLELITTEMEAAFEKAGYDKELAKVTLSNRPDLCEYQCNGAMAGAKKYKKAPFMIAEDVAVYLKESSYFETVEVVKPGFINLKLAPQSVADYLNQMSETEKLGVEEAEEPKTIMIDYGGPNVAKPLHVGHLRSAIIGESVKRITRFKGNKVIGDIHLGDWGYQMGLIITELKKRKPELPYFDENFTGEYPAEAPFTIGELEEIYPTASSYAKEDEEYRKEALHATYLLQNGHRGYRAVWNHIMNVSVTDLKKNYERLNVEFDLWLSL
;
A
#
# COMPACT_ATOMS: atom_id res chain seq x y z
N THR A 1 21.79 -4.26 5.50
CA THR A 1 21.26 -3.57 6.71
C THR A 1 22.25 -3.68 7.89
N MET A 2 22.10 -2.81 8.90
CA MET A 2 22.91 -2.89 10.13
C MET A 2 22.79 -4.27 10.80
N LEU A 3 21.61 -4.84 10.82
CA LEU A 3 21.39 -6.17 11.41
C LEU A 3 22.13 -7.27 10.66
N GLU A 4 22.26 -7.20 9.35
CA GLU A 4 23.04 -8.15 8.54
C GLU A 4 24.54 -8.04 8.85
N LEU A 5 25.08 -6.82 8.99
CA LEU A 5 26.47 -6.63 9.37
C LEU A 5 26.76 -7.21 10.75
N ILE A 6 25.89 -6.98 11.73
CA ILE A 6 26.00 -7.56 13.07
C ILE A 6 25.92 -9.09 13.01
N THR A 7 25.02 -9.61 12.18
CA THR A 7 24.88 -11.06 12.00
C THR A 7 26.16 -11.66 11.40
N THR A 8 26.77 -11.00 10.42
CA THR A 8 28.06 -11.44 9.85
C THR A 8 29.17 -11.49 10.90
N GLU A 9 29.27 -10.47 11.75
CA GLU A 9 30.25 -10.46 12.86
C GLU A 9 29.97 -11.60 13.85
N MET A 10 28.70 -11.86 14.16
CA MET A 10 28.28 -12.96 15.02
C MET A 10 28.58 -14.33 14.42
N GLU A 11 28.29 -14.52 13.14
CA GLU A 11 28.61 -15.76 12.39
C GLU A 11 30.10 -16.07 12.44
N ALA A 12 30.94 -15.06 12.18
CA ALA A 12 32.39 -15.21 12.25
C ALA A 12 32.85 -15.59 13.66
N ALA A 13 32.25 -15.04 14.70
CA ALA A 13 32.58 -15.37 16.08
C ALA A 13 32.18 -16.80 16.45
N PHE A 14 31.01 -17.28 16.01
CA PHE A 14 30.58 -18.66 16.20
C PHE A 14 31.54 -19.63 15.49
N GLU A 15 31.91 -19.37 14.25
CA GLU A 15 32.87 -20.21 13.51
C GLU A 15 34.23 -20.25 14.17
N LYS A 16 34.79 -19.11 14.59
CA LYS A 16 36.09 -19.04 15.32
C LYS A 16 36.06 -19.81 16.63
N ALA A 17 34.89 -19.82 17.31
CA ALA A 17 34.70 -20.58 18.55
C ALA A 17 34.46 -22.08 18.30
N GLY A 18 34.39 -22.52 17.05
CA GLY A 18 34.16 -23.92 16.66
C GLY A 18 32.69 -24.34 16.64
N TYR A 19 31.77 -23.39 16.56
CA TYR A 19 30.35 -23.64 16.49
C TYR A 19 29.78 -23.29 15.10
N ASP A 20 28.59 -23.85 14.82
CA ASP A 20 27.88 -23.64 13.57
C ASP A 20 27.40 -22.19 13.46
N LYS A 21 27.73 -21.52 12.34
CA LYS A 21 27.32 -20.16 12.06
C LYS A 21 25.82 -19.98 11.94
N GLU A 22 25.07 -21.04 11.57
CA GLU A 22 23.62 -20.97 11.49
C GLU A 22 22.94 -20.69 12.85
N LEU A 23 23.68 -20.87 13.95
CA LEU A 23 23.23 -20.50 15.29
C LEU A 23 23.31 -18.97 15.54
N ALA A 24 24.03 -18.24 14.74
CA ALA A 24 24.29 -16.81 14.91
C ALA A 24 23.10 -15.91 14.55
N LYS A 25 21.93 -16.18 15.14
CA LYS A 25 20.71 -15.40 14.90
C LYS A 25 20.66 -14.19 15.82
N VAL A 26 20.90 -13.03 15.24
CA VAL A 26 20.81 -11.74 15.93
C VAL A 26 19.44 -11.11 15.71
N THR A 27 18.88 -10.54 16.74
CA THR A 27 17.60 -9.80 16.71
C THR A 27 17.76 -8.47 17.45
N LEU A 28 16.87 -7.53 17.18
CA LEU A 28 16.71 -6.37 18.03
C LEU A 28 16.30 -6.81 19.43
N SER A 29 16.88 -6.16 20.44
CA SER A 29 16.52 -6.45 21.83
C SER A 29 15.11 -5.94 22.15
N ASN A 30 14.37 -6.73 22.91
CA ASN A 30 13.10 -6.29 23.50
C ASN A 30 13.30 -5.39 24.74
N ARG A 31 14.55 -5.25 25.19
CA ARG A 31 14.96 -4.44 26.34
C ARG A 31 16.06 -3.46 25.90
N PRO A 32 15.69 -2.39 25.16
CA PRO A 32 16.65 -1.41 24.67
C PRO A 32 17.39 -0.65 25.77
N ASP A 33 16.87 -0.69 27.00
CA ASP A 33 17.50 -0.18 28.21
C ASP A 33 18.73 -1.01 28.62
N LEU A 34 18.81 -2.27 28.23
CA LEU A 34 19.89 -3.19 28.58
C LEU A 34 20.87 -3.39 27.40
N CYS A 35 20.36 -3.59 26.21
CA CYS A 35 21.17 -3.80 25.01
C CYS A 35 20.36 -3.46 23.76
N GLU A 36 21.08 -3.19 22.65
CA GLU A 36 20.46 -2.86 21.37
C GLU A 36 20.11 -4.11 20.57
N TYR A 37 21.01 -5.08 20.57
CA TYR A 37 20.86 -6.35 19.86
C TYR A 37 21.12 -7.53 20.79
N GLN A 38 20.56 -8.67 20.44
CA GLN A 38 20.69 -9.88 21.23
C GLN A 38 20.80 -11.11 20.32
N CYS A 39 21.70 -12.04 20.69
CA CYS A 39 21.79 -13.35 20.08
C CYS A 39 21.46 -14.42 21.14
N ASN A 40 20.56 -15.35 20.78
CA ASN A 40 20.15 -16.48 21.63
C ASN A 40 20.61 -17.84 21.07
N GLY A 41 21.47 -17.84 20.05
CA GLY A 41 21.91 -19.03 19.34
C GLY A 41 22.61 -20.08 20.21
N ALA A 42 23.27 -19.65 21.29
CA ALA A 42 23.91 -20.57 22.23
C ALA A 42 22.93 -21.55 22.87
N MET A 43 21.69 -21.13 23.10
CA MET A 43 20.65 -22.02 23.66
C MET A 43 20.25 -23.12 22.67
N ALA A 44 20.15 -22.80 21.39
CA ALA A 44 19.89 -23.77 20.33
C ALA A 44 21.07 -24.75 20.16
N GLY A 45 22.30 -24.26 20.32
CA GLY A 45 23.52 -25.07 20.22
C GLY A 45 23.75 -26.02 21.38
N ALA A 46 23.20 -25.74 22.55
CA ALA A 46 23.46 -26.52 23.78
C ALA A 46 23.22 -28.02 23.62
N LYS A 47 22.16 -28.41 22.97
CA LYS A 47 21.82 -29.81 22.70
C LYS A 47 22.79 -30.47 21.71
N LYS A 48 23.13 -29.74 20.65
CA LYS A 48 24.02 -30.24 19.59
C LYS A 48 25.44 -30.48 20.12
N TYR A 49 25.96 -29.57 20.91
CA TYR A 49 27.34 -29.61 21.41
C TYR A 49 27.46 -30.21 22.82
N LYS A 50 26.35 -30.60 23.43
CA LYS A 50 26.30 -31.19 24.81
C LYS A 50 27.03 -30.29 25.81
N LYS A 51 26.81 -28.99 25.71
CA LYS A 51 27.50 -27.96 26.49
C LYS A 51 26.47 -26.97 27.03
N ALA A 52 26.69 -26.40 28.19
CA ALA A 52 25.79 -25.41 28.77
C ALA A 52 25.71 -24.18 27.84
N PRO A 53 24.50 -23.62 27.58
CA PRO A 53 24.35 -22.45 26.68
C PRO A 53 25.23 -21.29 27.13
N PHE A 54 25.35 -21.03 28.40
CA PHE A 54 26.20 -19.98 28.95
C PHE A 54 27.67 -20.16 28.55
N MET A 55 28.19 -21.39 28.54
CA MET A 55 29.56 -21.69 28.17
C MET A 55 29.79 -21.46 26.66
N ILE A 56 28.83 -21.84 25.81
CA ILE A 56 28.87 -21.57 24.37
C ILE A 56 28.89 -20.06 24.14
N ALA A 57 28.00 -19.32 24.80
CA ALA A 57 27.94 -17.87 24.69
C ALA A 57 29.24 -17.18 25.14
N GLU A 58 29.86 -17.66 26.23
CA GLU A 58 31.18 -17.15 26.68
C GLU A 58 32.29 -17.41 25.66
N ASP A 59 32.33 -18.60 25.07
CA ASP A 59 33.32 -18.96 24.05
C ASP A 59 33.20 -18.03 22.81
N VAL A 60 31.98 -17.75 22.37
CA VAL A 60 31.70 -16.85 21.25
C VAL A 60 32.02 -15.39 21.60
N ALA A 61 31.67 -14.95 22.80
CA ALA A 61 31.87 -13.58 23.26
C ALA A 61 33.33 -13.18 23.30
N VAL A 62 34.24 -14.09 23.51
CA VAL A 62 35.71 -13.80 23.44
C VAL A 62 36.06 -13.16 22.13
N TYR A 63 35.60 -13.71 21.01
CA TYR A 63 35.90 -13.20 19.66
C TYR A 63 35.13 -11.91 19.34
N LEU A 64 33.91 -11.74 19.85
CA LEU A 64 33.18 -10.50 19.68
C LEU A 64 33.78 -9.31 20.42
N LYS A 65 34.37 -9.57 21.60
CA LYS A 65 35.11 -8.55 22.39
C LYS A 65 36.39 -8.05 21.73
N GLU A 66 36.93 -8.83 20.83
CA GLU A 66 38.09 -8.42 20.02
C GLU A 66 37.69 -7.50 18.86
N SER A 67 36.41 -7.49 18.47
CA SER A 67 35.91 -6.64 17.41
C SER A 67 35.68 -5.22 17.90
N SER A 68 36.17 -4.24 17.17
CA SER A 68 35.91 -2.81 17.43
C SER A 68 34.46 -2.40 17.09
N TYR A 69 33.67 -3.32 16.54
CA TYR A 69 32.29 -3.07 16.11
C TYR A 69 31.35 -2.85 17.30
N PHE A 70 31.65 -3.43 18.45
CA PHE A 70 30.83 -3.37 19.65
C PHE A 70 31.46 -2.54 20.77
N GLU A 71 30.66 -1.69 21.41
CA GLU A 71 31.03 -1.01 22.65
C GLU A 71 30.96 -1.99 23.83
N THR A 72 29.90 -2.80 23.88
CA THR A 72 29.73 -3.82 24.92
C THR A 72 29.27 -5.14 24.33
N VAL A 73 29.85 -6.22 24.87
CA VAL A 73 29.45 -7.62 24.63
C VAL A 73 29.30 -8.28 25.98
N GLU A 74 28.08 -8.60 26.36
CA GLU A 74 27.73 -9.16 27.67
C GLU A 74 27.03 -10.50 27.51
N VAL A 75 27.51 -11.51 28.23
CA VAL A 75 26.84 -12.81 28.30
C VAL A 75 25.95 -12.87 29.52
N VAL A 76 24.68 -13.15 29.28
CA VAL A 76 23.64 -13.20 30.32
C VAL A 76 23.02 -14.59 30.33
N LYS A 77 22.90 -15.16 31.54
CA LYS A 77 22.28 -16.50 31.73
C LYS A 77 20.83 -16.50 31.22
N PRO A 78 20.38 -17.59 30.61
CA PRO A 78 21.08 -18.89 30.46
C PRO A 78 22.08 -19.00 29.32
N GLY A 79 22.15 -18.03 28.37
CA GLY A 79 23.06 -18.07 27.21
C GLY A 79 22.77 -16.97 26.17
N PHE A 80 22.26 -15.83 26.62
CA PHE A 80 22.10 -14.66 25.77
C PHE A 80 23.42 -13.92 25.60
N ILE A 81 23.68 -13.46 24.39
CA ILE A 81 24.75 -12.51 24.11
C ILE A 81 24.08 -11.17 23.80
N ASN A 82 24.25 -10.22 24.69
CA ASN A 82 23.76 -8.87 24.57
C ASN A 82 24.81 -7.96 23.95
N LEU A 83 24.43 -7.18 22.97
CA LEU A 83 25.32 -6.33 22.17
C LEU A 83 24.89 -4.89 22.21
N LYS A 84 25.87 -4.00 22.33
CA LYS A 84 25.73 -2.58 22.07
C LYS A 84 26.80 -2.17 21.05
N LEU A 85 26.40 -1.42 20.03
CA LEU A 85 27.29 -0.96 18.97
C LEU A 85 28.24 0.11 19.49
N ALA A 86 29.47 0.10 18.97
CA ALA A 86 30.36 1.22 19.15
C ALA A 86 29.82 2.45 18.38
N PRO A 87 29.85 3.64 18.96
CA PRO A 87 29.40 4.85 18.26
C PRO A 87 30.05 5.07 16.89
N GLN A 88 31.33 4.69 16.76
CA GLN A 88 32.04 4.78 15.49
C GLN A 88 31.45 3.85 14.43
N SER A 89 31.06 2.63 14.79
CA SER A 89 30.44 1.68 13.86
C SER A 89 29.09 2.21 13.31
N VAL A 90 28.33 2.90 14.14
CA VAL A 90 27.09 3.57 13.71
C VAL A 90 27.40 4.74 12.77
N ALA A 91 28.41 5.56 13.11
CA ALA A 91 28.83 6.69 12.28
C ALA A 91 29.32 6.22 10.91
N ASP A 92 30.14 5.18 10.87
CA ASP A 92 30.68 4.60 9.63
C ASP A 92 29.56 4.05 8.74
N TYR A 93 28.59 3.38 9.35
CA TYR A 93 27.40 2.89 8.63
C TYR A 93 26.56 4.03 8.03
N LEU A 94 26.33 5.09 8.78
CA LEU A 94 25.59 6.27 8.29
C LEU A 94 26.34 6.98 7.17
N ASN A 95 27.66 7.12 7.28
CA ASN A 95 28.49 7.68 6.23
C ASN A 95 28.39 6.84 4.94
N GLN A 96 28.53 5.53 5.06
CA GLN A 96 28.38 4.60 3.94
C GLN A 96 26.99 4.71 3.27
N MET A 97 25.92 4.81 4.07
CA MET A 97 24.58 5.05 3.54
C MET A 97 24.50 6.35 2.75
N SER A 98 25.08 7.42 3.25
CA SER A 98 25.05 8.76 2.63
C SER A 98 25.80 8.84 1.30
N GLU A 99 26.73 7.95 1.05
CA GLU A 99 27.49 7.86 -0.20
C GLU A 99 26.70 7.19 -1.34
N THR A 100 25.56 6.57 -1.02
CA THR A 100 24.70 5.91 -2.01
C THR A 100 23.47 6.76 -2.35
N GLU A 101 23.09 6.78 -3.62
CA GLU A 101 21.89 7.51 -4.09
C GLU A 101 20.61 7.08 -3.38
N LYS A 102 20.52 5.79 -3.04
CA LYS A 102 19.37 5.20 -2.36
C LYS A 102 19.56 5.07 -0.84
N LEU A 103 20.49 5.81 -0.27
CA LEU A 103 20.75 5.85 1.17
C LEU A 103 20.89 4.46 1.80
N GLY A 104 21.64 3.57 1.15
CA GLY A 104 21.91 2.20 1.62
C GLY A 104 20.74 1.21 1.39
N VAL A 105 19.71 1.60 0.71
CA VAL A 105 18.65 0.65 0.29
C VAL A 105 19.16 -0.16 -0.90
N GLU A 106 19.29 -1.45 -0.70
CA GLU A 106 19.69 -2.39 -1.75
C GLU A 106 18.56 -2.60 -2.76
N GLU A 107 18.92 -2.65 -4.03
CA GLU A 107 17.99 -3.01 -5.08
C GLU A 107 17.60 -4.49 -5.00
N ALA A 108 16.44 -4.84 -5.53
CA ALA A 108 16.03 -6.22 -5.63
C ALA A 108 16.98 -6.98 -6.56
N GLU A 109 17.51 -8.12 -6.10
CA GLU A 109 18.39 -8.98 -6.91
C GLU A 109 17.71 -9.44 -8.19
N GLU A 110 16.41 -9.73 -8.11
CA GLU A 110 15.56 -10.10 -9.23
C GLU A 110 14.38 -9.12 -9.34
N PRO A 111 14.53 -8.01 -10.10
CA PRO A 111 13.46 -7.04 -10.28
C PRO A 111 12.21 -7.67 -10.91
N LYS A 112 11.05 -7.41 -10.32
CA LYS A 112 9.76 -7.93 -10.77
C LYS A 112 8.90 -6.82 -11.35
N THR A 113 7.96 -7.22 -12.22
CA THR A 113 6.83 -6.37 -12.59
C THR A 113 5.68 -6.68 -11.65
N ILE A 114 5.25 -5.67 -10.89
CA ILE A 114 4.23 -5.79 -9.85
C ILE A 114 3.09 -4.83 -10.18
N MET A 115 1.87 -5.33 -10.19
CA MET A 115 0.67 -4.52 -10.30
C MET A 115 0.08 -4.33 -8.90
N ILE A 116 -0.30 -3.10 -8.59
CA ILE A 116 -0.93 -2.76 -7.31
C ILE A 116 -2.24 -2.04 -7.62
N ASP A 117 -3.35 -2.68 -7.27
CA ASP A 117 -4.68 -2.10 -7.31
C ASP A 117 -4.97 -1.42 -5.96
N TYR A 118 -5.30 -0.12 -6.01
CA TYR A 118 -5.61 0.66 -4.81
C TYR A 118 -6.47 1.90 -5.13
N GLY A 119 -7.04 2.50 -4.10
CA GLY A 119 -7.98 3.62 -4.24
C GLY A 119 -9.40 3.10 -4.39
N GLY A 120 -9.86 2.88 -5.62
CA GLY A 120 -11.15 2.25 -5.93
C GLY A 120 -12.39 3.04 -5.49
N PRO A 121 -12.51 4.35 -5.79
CA PRO A 121 -13.69 5.12 -5.45
C PRO A 121 -14.85 4.79 -6.40
N ASN A 122 -16.07 4.95 -5.89
CA ASN A 122 -17.23 4.99 -6.75
C ASN A 122 -17.29 6.36 -7.47
N VAL A 123 -17.58 6.36 -8.76
CA VAL A 123 -17.83 7.60 -9.50
C VAL A 123 -19.10 8.28 -9.00
N ALA A 124 -19.21 9.58 -9.25
CA ALA A 124 -20.35 10.40 -8.82
C ALA A 124 -20.58 10.45 -7.29
N LYS A 125 -19.59 10.09 -6.51
CA LYS A 125 -19.58 10.24 -5.05
C LYS A 125 -18.38 11.06 -4.62
N PRO A 126 -18.54 12.01 -3.68
CA PRO A 126 -17.42 12.74 -3.15
C PRO A 126 -16.45 11.79 -2.43
N LEU A 127 -15.15 12.06 -2.57
CA LEU A 127 -14.15 11.38 -1.78
C LEU A 127 -14.29 11.74 -0.30
N HIS A 128 -14.11 10.76 0.55
CA HIS A 128 -14.07 10.95 2.00
C HIS A 128 -12.81 10.30 2.59
N VAL A 129 -12.57 10.51 3.87
CA VAL A 129 -11.37 10.05 4.57
C VAL A 129 -11.08 8.55 4.41
N GLY A 130 -12.10 7.72 4.24
CA GLY A 130 -11.93 6.28 3.99
C GLY A 130 -11.24 5.99 2.66
N HIS A 131 -11.57 6.73 1.61
CA HIS A 131 -10.90 6.63 0.30
C HIS A 131 -9.46 7.14 0.36
N LEU A 132 -9.21 8.21 1.13
CA LEU A 132 -7.89 8.76 1.34
C LEU A 132 -6.91 7.73 1.91
N ARG A 133 -7.35 6.98 2.91
CA ARG A 133 -6.52 5.95 3.56
C ARG A 133 -6.01 4.90 2.57
N SER A 134 -6.88 4.34 1.76
CA SER A 134 -6.52 3.35 0.74
C SER A 134 -5.54 3.93 -0.28
N ALA A 135 -5.81 5.14 -0.77
CA ALA A 135 -4.97 5.81 -1.74
C ALA A 135 -3.54 6.07 -1.22
N ILE A 136 -3.40 6.60 -0.01
CA ILE A 136 -2.10 6.93 0.58
C ILE A 136 -1.28 5.67 0.89
N ILE A 137 -1.91 4.62 1.42
CA ILE A 137 -1.23 3.36 1.70
C ILE A 137 -0.74 2.72 0.40
N GLY A 138 -1.60 2.61 -0.60
CA GLY A 138 -1.25 2.02 -1.89
C GLY A 138 -0.15 2.79 -2.61
N GLU A 139 -0.23 4.11 -2.63
CA GLU A 139 0.82 4.98 -3.20
C GLU A 139 2.15 4.81 -2.49
N SER A 140 2.14 4.71 -1.15
CA SER A 140 3.36 4.49 -0.37
C SER A 140 4.00 3.15 -0.70
N VAL A 141 3.20 2.08 -0.76
CA VAL A 141 3.68 0.74 -1.15
C VAL A 141 4.25 0.75 -2.56
N LYS A 142 3.57 1.40 -3.52
CA LYS A 142 4.06 1.56 -4.90
C LYS A 142 5.42 2.23 -4.93
N ARG A 143 5.57 3.36 -4.24
CA ARG A 143 6.84 4.12 -4.21
C ARG A 143 7.98 3.34 -3.56
N ILE A 144 7.72 2.69 -2.43
CA ILE A 144 8.73 1.85 -1.76
C ILE A 144 9.17 0.71 -2.67
N THR A 145 8.22 0.06 -3.33
CA THR A 145 8.50 -1.07 -4.22
C THR A 145 9.29 -0.65 -5.47
N ARG A 146 8.96 0.52 -6.04
CA ARG A 146 9.75 1.13 -7.13
C ARG A 146 11.14 1.52 -6.69
N PHE A 147 11.26 2.11 -5.50
CA PHE A 147 12.54 2.53 -4.94
C PHE A 147 13.51 1.34 -4.78
N LYS A 148 12.98 0.16 -4.49
CA LYS A 148 13.74 -1.09 -4.45
C LYS A 148 14.08 -1.68 -5.84
N GLY A 149 13.83 -0.96 -6.92
CA GLY A 149 14.21 -1.37 -8.28
C GLY A 149 13.20 -2.23 -9.02
N ASN A 150 12.01 -2.46 -8.48
CA ASN A 150 10.95 -3.17 -9.19
C ASN A 150 10.21 -2.24 -10.17
N LYS A 151 9.68 -2.81 -11.26
CA LYS A 151 8.71 -2.14 -12.11
C LYS A 151 7.33 -2.26 -11.46
N VAL A 152 6.70 -1.14 -11.13
CA VAL A 152 5.37 -1.17 -10.50
C VAL A 152 4.37 -0.40 -11.35
N ILE A 153 3.22 -1.03 -11.57
CA ILE A 153 2.06 -0.47 -12.25
C ILE A 153 0.99 -0.25 -11.18
N GLY A 154 0.63 1.01 -10.94
CA GLY A 154 -0.49 1.36 -10.07
C GLY A 154 -1.75 1.45 -10.88
N ASP A 155 -2.78 0.69 -10.55
CA ASP A 155 -4.06 0.77 -11.21
C ASP A 155 -5.19 1.09 -10.23
N ILE A 156 -6.24 1.68 -10.77
CA ILE A 156 -7.44 2.03 -10.02
C ILE A 156 -8.65 1.49 -10.77
N HIS A 157 -9.47 0.72 -10.07
CA HIS A 157 -10.78 0.26 -10.56
C HIS A 157 -11.88 1.16 -10.02
N LEU A 158 -12.68 1.71 -10.91
CA LEU A 158 -13.76 2.61 -10.55
C LEU A 158 -15.06 1.83 -10.39
N GLY A 159 -15.82 2.11 -9.34
CA GLY A 159 -17.17 1.63 -9.18
C GLY A 159 -18.14 2.47 -10.01
N ASP A 160 -18.37 2.10 -11.27
CA ASP A 160 -19.02 2.93 -12.28
C ASP A 160 -20.16 2.26 -13.06
N TRP A 161 -20.46 0.99 -12.78
CA TRP A 161 -21.36 0.17 -13.60
C TRP A 161 -22.59 -0.38 -12.89
N GLY A 162 -22.73 -0.09 -11.61
CA GLY A 162 -23.78 -0.66 -10.76
C GLY A 162 -25.04 0.19 -10.66
N TYR A 163 -25.90 -0.21 -9.72
CA TYR A 163 -27.19 0.41 -9.40
C TYR A 163 -27.12 1.93 -9.16
N GLN A 164 -25.99 2.42 -8.67
CA GLN A 164 -25.77 3.85 -8.50
C GLN A 164 -25.91 4.65 -9.82
N MET A 165 -25.53 4.07 -10.95
CA MET A 165 -25.71 4.72 -12.26
C MET A 165 -27.19 4.82 -12.63
N GLY A 166 -27.97 3.79 -12.36
CA GLY A 166 -29.41 3.81 -12.55
C GLY A 166 -30.10 4.85 -11.69
N LEU A 167 -29.67 5.02 -10.44
CA LEU A 167 -30.16 6.07 -9.54
C LEU A 167 -29.90 7.47 -10.10
N ILE A 168 -28.68 7.72 -10.58
CA ILE A 168 -28.31 9.02 -11.15
C ILE A 168 -29.10 9.31 -12.42
N ILE A 169 -29.22 8.33 -13.31
CA ILE A 169 -29.97 8.46 -14.56
C ILE A 169 -31.45 8.76 -14.27
N THR A 170 -32.06 8.05 -13.33
CA THR A 170 -33.46 8.24 -12.94
C THR A 170 -33.70 9.63 -12.38
N GLU A 171 -32.84 10.10 -11.48
CA GLU A 171 -32.98 11.44 -10.91
C GLU A 171 -32.72 12.54 -11.94
N LEU A 172 -31.74 12.36 -12.82
CA LEU A 172 -31.47 13.29 -13.90
C LEU A 172 -32.66 13.41 -14.86
N LYS A 173 -33.30 12.27 -15.21
CA LYS A 173 -34.50 12.24 -16.04
C LYS A 173 -35.67 12.96 -15.37
N LYS A 174 -35.81 12.81 -14.05
CA LYS A 174 -36.86 13.52 -13.28
C LYS A 174 -36.62 15.04 -13.26
N ARG A 175 -35.38 15.47 -13.13
CA ARG A 175 -35.01 16.90 -13.07
C ARG A 175 -35.01 17.58 -14.44
N LYS A 176 -34.58 16.88 -15.49
CA LYS A 176 -34.36 17.40 -16.84
C LYS A 176 -34.93 16.42 -17.90
N PRO A 177 -36.27 16.18 -17.90
CA PRO A 177 -36.88 15.19 -18.79
C PRO A 177 -36.78 15.55 -20.28
N GLU A 178 -36.50 16.82 -20.61
CA GLU A 178 -36.37 17.35 -21.98
C GLU A 178 -35.05 17.02 -22.64
N LEU A 179 -34.09 16.48 -21.90
CA LEU A 179 -32.80 16.16 -22.46
C LEU A 179 -32.87 15.05 -23.52
N PRO A 180 -32.09 15.14 -24.60
CA PRO A 180 -32.17 14.18 -25.71
C PRO A 180 -31.81 12.74 -25.30
N TYR A 181 -31.14 12.56 -24.19
CA TYR A 181 -30.78 11.23 -23.67
C TYR A 181 -31.98 10.38 -23.26
N PHE A 182 -33.11 11.01 -23.02
CA PHE A 182 -34.36 10.38 -22.54
C PHE A 182 -35.44 10.29 -23.64
N ASP A 183 -35.15 10.81 -24.83
CA ASP A 183 -36.02 10.70 -26.01
C ASP A 183 -35.62 9.47 -26.83
N GLU A 184 -36.46 8.46 -26.84
CA GLU A 184 -36.25 7.20 -27.58
C GLU A 184 -36.21 7.41 -29.11
N ASN A 185 -36.77 8.51 -29.63
CA ASN A 185 -36.79 8.84 -31.03
C ASN A 185 -35.62 9.69 -31.46
N PHE A 186 -34.75 10.11 -30.53
CA PHE A 186 -33.59 10.93 -30.84
C PHE A 186 -32.52 10.11 -31.58
N THR A 187 -32.20 10.51 -32.80
CA THR A 187 -31.22 9.85 -33.67
C THR A 187 -29.95 10.70 -33.94
N GLY A 188 -29.93 11.93 -33.43
CA GLY A 188 -28.81 12.86 -33.60
C GLY A 188 -27.59 12.50 -32.76
N GLU A 189 -26.57 13.32 -32.84
CA GLU A 189 -25.41 13.28 -31.94
C GLU A 189 -25.77 13.92 -30.60
N TYR A 190 -25.38 13.27 -29.52
CA TYR A 190 -25.58 13.84 -28.18
C TYR A 190 -24.62 15.01 -27.93
N PRO A 191 -25.03 16.01 -27.13
CA PRO A 191 -24.17 17.15 -26.80
C PRO A 191 -22.83 16.71 -26.23
N ALA A 192 -21.77 17.40 -26.67
CA ALA A 192 -20.41 17.14 -26.14
C ALA A 192 -20.24 17.60 -24.69
N GLU A 193 -21.00 18.63 -24.29
CA GLU A 193 -20.99 19.12 -22.92
C GLU A 193 -21.88 18.27 -22.02
N ALA A 194 -21.42 18.01 -20.82
CA ALA A 194 -22.19 17.29 -19.81
C ALA A 194 -23.44 18.11 -19.41
N PRO A 195 -24.62 17.47 -19.23
CA PRO A 195 -25.85 18.16 -18.83
C PRO A 195 -25.87 18.51 -17.34
N PHE A 196 -24.76 18.34 -16.62
CA PHE A 196 -24.59 18.61 -15.20
C PHE A 196 -23.13 18.97 -14.87
N THR A 197 -22.96 19.67 -13.78
CA THR A 197 -21.65 19.92 -13.14
C THR A 197 -21.32 18.83 -12.15
N ILE A 198 -20.07 18.79 -11.65
CA ILE A 198 -19.69 17.86 -10.57
C ILE A 198 -20.50 18.12 -9.29
N GLY A 199 -20.77 19.38 -8.96
CA GLY A 199 -21.58 19.75 -7.79
C GLY A 199 -23.03 19.24 -7.90
N GLU A 200 -23.66 19.38 -9.09
CA GLU A 200 -24.99 18.80 -9.33
C GLU A 200 -24.96 17.27 -9.21
N LEU A 201 -23.92 16.62 -9.75
CA LEU A 201 -23.78 15.17 -9.71
C LEU A 201 -23.63 14.65 -8.26
N GLU A 202 -22.86 15.36 -7.43
CA GLU A 202 -22.70 15.07 -6.01
C GLU A 202 -24.01 15.20 -5.20
N GLU A 203 -24.94 16.05 -5.66
CA GLU A 203 -26.27 16.21 -5.07
C GLU A 203 -27.27 15.15 -5.59
N ILE A 204 -27.21 14.85 -6.88
CA ILE A 204 -28.13 13.93 -7.56
C ILE A 204 -28.12 12.55 -6.90
N TYR A 205 -26.93 11.99 -6.67
CA TYR A 205 -26.83 10.63 -6.15
C TYR A 205 -27.42 10.45 -4.73
N PRO A 206 -27.07 11.28 -3.73
CA PRO A 206 -27.69 11.16 -2.39
C PRO A 206 -29.20 11.33 -2.41
N THR A 207 -29.70 12.26 -3.23
CA THR A 207 -31.12 12.51 -3.40
C THR A 207 -31.84 11.28 -3.97
N ALA A 208 -31.31 10.72 -5.05
CA ALA A 208 -31.86 9.51 -5.67
C ALA A 208 -31.81 8.30 -4.71
N SER A 209 -30.71 8.15 -3.99
CA SER A 209 -30.54 7.09 -2.99
C SER A 209 -31.55 7.21 -1.85
N SER A 210 -31.90 8.42 -1.42
CA SER A 210 -32.91 8.66 -0.40
C SER A 210 -34.29 8.30 -0.92
N TYR A 211 -34.70 8.80 -2.10
CA TYR A 211 -35.97 8.48 -2.71
C TYR A 211 -36.20 6.98 -2.93
N ALA A 212 -35.16 6.28 -3.39
CA ALA A 212 -35.26 4.84 -3.63
C ALA A 212 -35.45 3.99 -2.36
N LYS A 213 -35.16 4.54 -1.18
CA LYS A 213 -35.45 3.87 0.11
C LYS A 213 -36.89 4.02 0.55
N GLU A 214 -37.52 5.09 0.17
CA GLU A 214 -38.88 5.47 0.61
C GLU A 214 -39.95 5.14 -0.43
N ASP A 215 -39.56 5.12 -1.71
CA ASP A 215 -40.46 4.90 -2.85
C ASP A 215 -40.03 3.67 -3.66
N GLU A 216 -40.84 2.62 -3.61
CA GLU A 216 -40.53 1.36 -4.31
C GLU A 216 -40.65 1.50 -5.83
N GLU A 217 -41.52 2.35 -6.35
CA GLU A 217 -41.64 2.59 -7.79
C GLU A 217 -40.39 3.32 -8.31
N TYR A 218 -39.94 4.33 -7.59
CA TYR A 218 -38.66 5.00 -7.91
C TYR A 218 -37.49 4.02 -7.92
N ARG A 219 -37.43 3.12 -6.95
CA ARG A 219 -36.39 2.08 -6.88
C ARG A 219 -36.46 1.13 -8.08
N LYS A 220 -37.64 0.71 -8.49
CA LYS A 220 -37.84 -0.14 -9.68
C LYS A 220 -37.40 0.58 -10.96
N GLU A 221 -37.73 1.86 -11.08
CA GLU A 221 -37.29 2.68 -12.21
C GLU A 221 -35.76 2.78 -12.27
N ALA A 222 -35.08 2.98 -11.14
CA ALA A 222 -33.64 3.00 -11.07
C ALA A 222 -32.96 1.65 -11.42
N LEU A 223 -33.59 0.54 -10.98
CA LEU A 223 -33.13 -0.80 -11.37
C LEU A 223 -33.30 -1.03 -12.88
N HIS A 224 -34.42 -0.58 -13.44
CA HIS A 224 -34.70 -0.67 -14.88
C HIS A 224 -33.73 0.20 -15.68
N ALA A 225 -33.43 1.40 -15.20
CA ALA A 225 -32.42 2.27 -15.82
C ALA A 225 -31.02 1.65 -15.81
N THR A 226 -30.66 0.96 -14.72
CA THR A 226 -29.41 0.19 -14.63
C THR A 226 -29.39 -0.92 -15.68
N TYR A 227 -30.46 -1.68 -15.78
CA TYR A 227 -30.59 -2.75 -16.78
C TYR A 227 -30.44 -2.21 -18.21
N LEU A 228 -31.14 -1.11 -18.54
CA LEU A 228 -31.05 -0.49 -19.86
C LEU A 228 -29.63 0.01 -20.18
N LEU A 229 -28.98 0.67 -19.22
CA LEU A 229 -27.59 1.09 -19.36
C LEU A 229 -26.67 -0.09 -19.70
N GLN A 230 -26.77 -1.16 -18.94
CA GLN A 230 -25.95 -2.36 -19.11
C GLN A 230 -26.23 -3.08 -20.43
N ASN A 231 -27.45 -3.02 -20.92
CA ASN A 231 -27.88 -3.61 -22.20
C ASN A 231 -27.74 -2.66 -23.41
N GLY A 232 -27.01 -1.56 -23.26
CA GLY A 232 -26.61 -0.74 -24.38
C GLY A 232 -27.58 0.37 -24.80
N HIS A 233 -28.49 0.79 -23.93
CA HIS A 233 -29.38 1.92 -24.20
C HIS A 233 -28.54 3.16 -24.56
N ARG A 234 -28.73 3.65 -25.76
CA ARG A 234 -27.87 4.68 -26.38
C ARG A 234 -27.80 5.97 -25.55
N GLY A 235 -28.96 6.48 -25.14
CA GLY A 235 -29.05 7.71 -24.34
C GLY A 235 -28.41 7.54 -22.96
N TYR A 236 -28.65 6.42 -22.29
CA TYR A 236 -28.11 6.14 -20.96
C TYR A 236 -26.60 5.90 -20.98
N ARG A 237 -26.09 5.27 -22.06
CA ARG A 237 -24.64 5.18 -22.30
C ARG A 237 -23.98 6.55 -22.50
N ALA A 238 -24.65 7.46 -23.20
CA ALA A 238 -24.18 8.81 -23.37
C ALA A 238 -24.13 9.59 -22.04
N VAL A 239 -25.17 9.46 -21.21
CA VAL A 239 -25.16 10.01 -19.84
C VAL A 239 -24.05 9.42 -19.00
N TRP A 240 -23.87 8.11 -19.06
CA TRP A 240 -22.79 7.42 -18.35
C TRP A 240 -21.40 7.94 -18.75
N ASN A 241 -21.17 8.16 -20.05
CA ASN A 241 -19.92 8.75 -20.52
C ASN A 241 -19.68 10.15 -19.93
N HIS A 242 -20.72 10.97 -19.80
CA HIS A 242 -20.61 12.28 -19.14
C HIS A 242 -20.31 12.15 -17.65
N ILE A 243 -20.98 11.22 -16.95
CA ILE A 243 -20.71 10.94 -15.54
C ILE A 243 -19.24 10.55 -15.36
N MET A 244 -18.74 9.65 -16.19
CA MET A 244 -17.34 9.21 -16.16
C MET A 244 -16.38 10.37 -16.38
N ASN A 245 -16.58 11.15 -17.44
CA ASN A 245 -15.69 12.26 -17.77
C ASN A 245 -15.63 13.31 -16.65
N VAL A 246 -16.77 13.72 -16.12
CA VAL A 246 -16.85 14.70 -15.03
C VAL A 246 -16.25 14.15 -13.74
N SER A 247 -16.60 12.92 -13.36
CA SER A 247 -16.12 12.30 -12.13
C SER A 247 -14.64 11.99 -12.17
N VAL A 248 -14.13 11.40 -13.24
CA VAL A 248 -12.71 11.04 -13.36
C VAL A 248 -11.84 12.28 -13.38
N THR A 249 -12.29 13.34 -14.06
CA THR A 249 -11.57 14.63 -14.05
C THR A 249 -11.44 15.20 -12.64
N ASP A 250 -12.50 15.14 -11.86
CA ASP A 250 -12.46 15.59 -10.46
C ASP A 250 -11.61 14.68 -9.55
N LEU A 251 -11.76 13.36 -9.69
CA LEU A 251 -10.95 12.39 -8.97
C LEU A 251 -9.45 12.59 -9.23
N LYS A 252 -9.05 12.80 -10.49
CA LYS A 252 -7.65 13.06 -10.85
C LYS A 252 -7.11 14.30 -10.15
N LYS A 253 -7.87 15.40 -10.10
CA LYS A 253 -7.46 16.61 -9.37
C LYS A 253 -7.27 16.36 -7.88
N ASN A 254 -8.14 15.58 -7.26
CA ASN A 254 -8.06 15.27 -5.85
C ASN A 254 -6.87 14.36 -5.54
N TYR A 255 -6.62 13.33 -6.34
CA TYR A 255 -5.45 12.48 -6.18
C TYR A 255 -4.14 13.23 -6.45
N GLU A 256 -4.11 14.11 -7.45
CA GLU A 256 -2.95 14.97 -7.74
C GLU A 256 -2.59 15.85 -6.53
N ARG A 257 -3.59 16.46 -5.87
CA ARG A 257 -3.37 17.23 -4.62
C ARG A 257 -2.81 16.39 -3.48
N LEU A 258 -3.08 15.10 -3.47
CA LEU A 258 -2.54 14.15 -2.50
C LEU A 258 -1.20 13.57 -2.93
N ASN A 259 -0.71 13.95 -4.10
CA ASN A 259 0.48 13.38 -4.72
C ASN A 259 0.35 11.86 -4.91
N VAL A 260 -0.84 11.40 -5.29
CA VAL A 260 -1.17 10.00 -5.63
C VAL A 260 -1.39 9.92 -7.14
N GLU A 261 -0.67 9.00 -7.77
CA GLU A 261 -0.69 8.81 -9.22
C GLU A 261 -1.01 7.36 -9.58
N PHE A 262 -1.86 7.18 -10.58
CA PHE A 262 -2.16 5.87 -11.16
C PHE A 262 -1.67 5.80 -12.60
N ASP A 263 -1.09 4.67 -12.96
CA ASP A 263 -0.67 4.39 -14.33
C ASP A 263 -1.87 3.97 -15.20
N LEU A 264 -2.83 3.28 -14.62
CA LEU A 264 -4.04 2.81 -15.29
C LEU A 264 -5.30 3.26 -14.55
N TRP A 265 -6.27 3.70 -15.33
CA TRP A 265 -7.61 4.03 -14.87
C TRP A 265 -8.60 3.09 -15.56
N LEU A 266 -9.16 2.16 -14.80
CA LEU A 266 -10.01 1.09 -15.33
C LEU A 266 -11.46 1.27 -14.87
N SER A 267 -12.38 1.17 -15.83
CA SER A 267 -13.82 1.00 -15.56
C SER A 267 -14.16 -0.49 -15.51
N LEU A 268 -15.13 -0.86 -14.68
CA LEU A 268 -15.61 -2.25 -14.57
C LEU A 268 -16.50 -2.65 -15.74
#